data_f1309fcacb950c60e2a9fd735f47b991
#
_entry.id   f1309fcacb950c60e2a9fd735f47b991
#
_cell.length_a   1.000
_cell.length_b   1.000
_cell.length_c   1.000
_cell.angle_alpha   90.00
_cell.angle_beta   90.00
_cell.angle_gamma   90.00
#
_symmetry.space_group_name_H-M   'P 1'
#
loop_
_entity.id
_entity.type
_entity.pdbx_description
1 polymer ?
#
loop_
_entity_poly.entity_id
_entity_poly.type
_entity_poly.pdbx_seq_one_letter_code
_entity_poly.pdbx_strand_id
1 'polypeptide(L)'
;MYLTTLVRHFQPWFLLVLLLSNQAWADDGMPGRALYPAVKPIELGRLYALRPNVTIVDVRSRYEYETLHIKDAVNIVFGGQGFIEAIRKLRAESAKPIAFYCNGRTCEKSYQAAMEAQNGGVDNVYAFDAGAFEWTEAHPEEAVLLGQSPVDKTKLISSKKLAAHSLSPKEFERRIDKDTLLIDVQDTFQQEGISLFHVQQESVPLDNKALQKYINQAKAQNKTLLIYDATGNQVRWLQYYLEGQKVSSYYFMQGGAKAYYKMMMSEILH
;
A
#
# COMPACT_ATOMS: atom_id res chain seq x y z
N MET A 1 83.38 -34.67 27.84
CA MET A 1 82.25 -34.20 28.66
C MET A 1 81.66 -33.05 27.92
N TYR A 2 80.71 -33.29 27.03
CA TYR A 2 80.04 -32.27 26.20
C TYR A 2 78.53 -32.30 26.48
N LEU A 3 78.03 -31.24 27.04
CA LEU A 3 76.57 -30.97 27.20
C LEU A 3 76.01 -30.48 25.87
N THR A 4 75.06 -31.26 25.33
CA THR A 4 74.27 -30.83 24.19
C THR A 4 72.94 -30.23 24.70
N THR A 5 72.77 -28.92 24.43
CA THR A 5 71.62 -28.14 24.74
C THR A 5 70.54 -28.34 23.65
N LEU A 6 69.39 -28.93 24.01
CA LEU A 6 68.21 -29.08 23.14
C LEU A 6 67.43 -27.72 23.08
N VAL A 7 67.43 -27.12 21.91
CA VAL A 7 66.58 -25.93 21.64
C VAL A 7 65.23 -26.46 21.15
N ARG A 8 64.18 -26.29 21.96
CA ARG A 8 62.81 -26.57 21.60
C ARG A 8 62.24 -25.40 20.76
N HIS A 9 61.96 -25.62 19.48
CA HIS A 9 61.21 -24.70 18.63
C HIS A 9 59.74 -24.67 19.01
N PHE A 10 59.27 -23.55 19.58
CA PHE A 10 57.87 -23.24 19.71
C PHE A 10 57.37 -22.69 18.37
N GLN A 11 56.51 -23.42 17.67
CA GLN A 11 55.73 -22.88 16.55
C GLN A 11 54.50 -22.18 17.11
N PRO A 12 54.30 -20.88 16.79
CA PRO A 12 53.04 -20.23 17.12
C PRO A 12 51.95 -20.68 16.10
N TRP A 13 50.93 -21.36 16.60
CA TRP A 13 49.73 -21.61 15.85
C TRP A 13 49.01 -20.27 15.72
N PHE A 14 48.99 -19.70 14.52
CA PHE A 14 48.11 -18.58 14.16
C PHE A 14 46.68 -19.13 14.08
N LEU A 15 45.89 -18.87 15.12
CA LEU A 15 44.45 -19.01 15.12
C LEU A 15 43.89 -17.90 14.21
N LEU A 16 43.59 -18.26 12.97
CA LEU A 16 42.84 -17.43 12.04
C LEU A 16 41.39 -17.44 12.54
N VAL A 17 41.02 -16.44 13.37
CA VAL A 17 39.65 -16.15 13.74
C VAL A 17 38.99 -15.54 12.50
N LEU A 18 38.27 -16.37 11.76
CA LEU A 18 37.31 -15.92 10.74
C LEU A 18 36.20 -15.16 11.47
N LEU A 19 36.35 -13.83 11.53
CA LEU A 19 35.24 -12.92 11.83
C LEU A 19 34.22 -13.07 10.69
N LEU A 20 33.28 -13.99 10.86
CA LEU A 20 32.01 -13.95 10.13
C LEU A 20 31.31 -12.64 10.55
N SER A 21 31.56 -11.60 9.80
CA SER A 21 30.75 -10.39 9.86
C SER A 21 29.33 -10.81 9.44
N ASN A 22 28.48 -11.13 10.42
CA ASN A 22 27.04 -11.02 10.23
C ASN A 22 26.77 -9.58 9.86
N GLN A 23 26.74 -9.28 8.56
CA GLN A 23 26.06 -8.09 8.07
C GLN A 23 24.60 -8.29 8.44
N ALA A 24 24.21 -7.83 9.63
CA ALA A 24 22.83 -7.53 9.93
C ALA A 24 22.42 -6.52 8.85
N TRP A 25 21.64 -6.97 7.89
CA TRP A 25 20.94 -6.09 6.98
C TRP A 25 20.10 -5.20 7.87
N ALA A 26 20.43 -3.92 7.94
CA ALA A 26 19.57 -2.96 8.59
C ALA A 26 18.22 -3.09 7.88
N ASP A 27 17.18 -3.41 8.63
CA ASP A 27 15.82 -3.41 8.11
C ASP A 27 15.53 -1.98 7.66
N ASP A 28 15.63 -1.74 6.35
CA ASP A 28 15.40 -0.44 5.73
C ASP A 28 13.91 -0.10 5.67
N GLY A 29 13.06 -0.92 6.31
CA GLY A 29 11.61 -0.80 6.31
C GLY A 29 10.98 -1.20 4.98
N MET A 30 11.71 -1.96 4.13
CA MET A 30 11.25 -2.45 2.82
C MET A 30 11.27 -3.98 2.78
N PRO A 31 10.31 -4.66 3.45
CA PRO A 31 10.31 -6.12 3.61
C PRO A 31 10.29 -6.87 2.28
N GLY A 32 9.76 -6.28 1.22
CA GLY A 32 9.73 -6.87 -0.12
C GLY A 32 11.11 -7.22 -0.65
N ARG A 33 12.17 -6.49 -0.29
CA ARG A 33 13.54 -6.77 -0.72
C ARG A 33 14.04 -8.14 -0.24
N ALA A 34 13.71 -8.49 1.00
CA ALA A 34 14.07 -9.78 1.58
C ALA A 34 13.14 -10.91 1.11
N LEU A 35 11.85 -10.63 0.97
CA LEU A 35 10.83 -11.62 0.58
C LEU A 35 10.92 -12.02 -0.90
N TYR A 36 11.36 -11.11 -1.77
CA TYR A 36 11.42 -11.30 -3.23
C TYR A 36 12.83 -11.06 -3.79
N PRO A 37 13.86 -11.83 -3.38
CA PRO A 37 15.27 -11.55 -3.71
C PRO A 37 15.59 -11.64 -5.22
N ALA A 38 14.74 -12.28 -6.01
CA ALA A 38 14.88 -12.37 -7.47
C ALA A 38 14.40 -11.10 -8.19
N VAL A 39 13.62 -10.25 -7.53
CA VAL A 39 13.09 -9.01 -8.10
C VAL A 39 14.02 -7.84 -7.78
N LYS A 40 14.44 -7.12 -8.79
CA LYS A 40 15.32 -5.95 -8.63
C LYS A 40 14.50 -4.74 -8.15
N PRO A 41 14.84 -4.12 -7.00
CA PRO A 41 14.27 -2.83 -6.63
C PRO A 41 14.85 -1.72 -7.53
N ILE A 42 14.07 -0.64 -7.69
CA ILE A 42 14.55 0.60 -8.30
C ILE A 42 14.38 1.74 -7.31
N GLU A 43 15.49 2.42 -7.03
CA GLU A 43 15.51 3.55 -6.10
C GLU A 43 14.82 4.79 -6.67
N LEU A 44 14.22 5.62 -5.82
CA LEU A 44 13.45 6.81 -6.19
C LEU A 44 14.22 7.73 -7.14
N GLY A 45 15.45 8.11 -6.79
CA GLY A 45 16.26 8.99 -7.63
C GLY A 45 16.61 8.37 -8.99
N ARG A 46 16.81 7.04 -9.05
CA ARG A 46 17.04 6.32 -10.30
C ARG A 46 15.79 6.28 -11.17
N LEU A 47 14.63 5.99 -10.59
CA LEU A 47 13.36 6.00 -11.33
C LEU A 47 13.08 7.39 -11.92
N TYR A 48 13.28 8.44 -11.12
CA TYR A 48 13.12 9.82 -11.58
C TYR A 48 14.07 10.13 -12.76
N ALA A 49 15.33 9.76 -12.66
CA ALA A 49 16.34 10.00 -13.71
C ALA A 49 16.06 9.20 -15.00
N LEU A 50 15.40 8.05 -14.91
CA LEU A 50 15.09 7.22 -16.08
C LEU A 50 13.88 7.72 -16.89
N ARG A 51 13.06 8.61 -16.33
CA ARG A 51 11.95 9.19 -17.11
C ARG A 51 12.47 10.09 -18.25
N PRO A 52 11.89 10.04 -19.43
CA PRO A 52 10.72 9.30 -19.91
C PRO A 52 11.03 7.90 -20.47
N ASN A 53 12.18 7.32 -20.15
CA ASN A 53 12.67 6.08 -20.74
C ASN A 53 12.30 4.81 -19.93
N VAL A 54 11.29 4.89 -19.08
CA VAL A 54 10.73 3.78 -18.29
C VAL A 54 9.21 3.81 -18.37
N THR A 55 8.59 2.64 -18.45
CA THR A 55 7.14 2.50 -18.30
C THR A 55 6.84 2.31 -16.82
N ILE A 56 6.10 3.22 -16.21
CA ILE A 56 5.71 3.15 -14.78
C ILE A 56 4.32 2.56 -14.70
N VAL A 57 4.15 1.49 -13.92
CA VAL A 57 2.88 0.77 -13.78
C VAL A 57 2.41 0.83 -12.34
N ASP A 58 1.24 1.43 -12.14
CA ASP A 58 0.51 1.40 -10.88
C ASP A 58 -0.27 0.10 -10.77
N VAL A 59 0.06 -0.72 -9.76
CA VAL A 59 -0.57 -2.03 -9.57
C VAL A 59 -1.69 -2.01 -8.53
N ARG A 60 -2.05 -0.83 -8.05
CA ARG A 60 -3.12 -0.62 -7.07
C ARG A 60 -4.50 -0.64 -7.72
N SER A 61 -5.54 -0.60 -6.88
CA SER A 61 -6.91 -0.45 -7.37
C SER A 61 -7.06 0.82 -8.21
N ARG A 62 -8.06 0.82 -9.10
CA ARG A 62 -8.38 1.98 -9.92
C ARG A 62 -8.71 3.21 -9.07
N TYR A 63 -9.41 3.02 -7.94
CA TYR A 63 -9.75 4.10 -7.02
C TYR A 63 -8.52 4.76 -6.39
N GLU A 64 -7.51 3.96 -5.98
CA GLU A 64 -6.23 4.46 -5.46
C GLU A 64 -5.48 5.26 -6.53
N TYR A 65 -5.41 4.73 -7.75
CA TYR A 65 -4.79 5.40 -8.89
C TYR A 65 -5.49 6.73 -9.22
N GLU A 66 -6.82 6.75 -9.36
CA GLU A 66 -7.58 7.96 -9.67
C GLU A 66 -7.47 9.02 -8.56
N THR A 67 -7.19 8.60 -7.33
CA THR A 67 -6.99 9.51 -6.19
C THR A 67 -5.60 10.14 -6.20
N LEU A 68 -4.53 9.33 -6.21
CA LEU A 68 -3.13 9.79 -6.20
C LEU A 68 -2.28 8.82 -7.01
N HIS A 69 -1.57 9.29 -8.02
CA HIS A 69 -0.67 8.46 -8.82
C HIS A 69 0.56 9.22 -9.32
N ILE A 70 1.56 8.47 -9.76
CA ILE A 70 2.73 9.00 -10.48
C ILE A 70 2.25 9.43 -11.86
N LYS A 71 2.58 10.67 -12.26
CA LYS A 71 2.20 11.23 -13.55
C LYS A 71 2.65 10.32 -14.69
N ASP A 72 1.78 10.15 -15.70
CA ASP A 72 1.99 9.29 -16.86
C ASP A 72 2.12 7.79 -16.56
N ALA A 73 1.88 7.35 -15.32
CA ALA A 73 1.80 5.93 -15.00
C ALA A 73 0.57 5.27 -15.61
N VAL A 74 0.72 4.00 -15.99
CA VAL A 74 -0.39 3.16 -16.48
C VAL A 74 -0.94 2.37 -15.30
N ASN A 75 -2.26 2.37 -15.11
CA ASN A 75 -2.87 1.55 -14.06
C ASN A 75 -3.22 0.15 -14.61
N ILE A 76 -2.58 -0.88 -14.05
CA ILE A 76 -2.88 -2.29 -14.30
C ILE A 76 -2.95 -2.99 -12.96
N VAL A 77 -4.17 -3.29 -12.52
CA VAL A 77 -4.45 -3.79 -11.17
C VAL A 77 -3.88 -5.19 -10.99
N PHE A 78 -2.97 -5.36 -10.02
CA PHE A 78 -2.41 -6.66 -9.68
C PHE A 78 -3.49 -7.58 -9.05
N GLY A 79 -3.50 -8.84 -9.51
CA GLY A 79 -4.53 -9.82 -9.11
C GLY A 79 -5.87 -9.66 -9.85
N GLY A 80 -5.98 -8.68 -10.75
CA GLY A 80 -7.12 -8.56 -11.67
C GLY A 80 -7.03 -9.56 -12.83
N GLN A 81 -8.18 -9.88 -13.43
CA GLN A 81 -8.20 -10.71 -14.64
C GLN A 81 -7.36 -10.03 -15.74
N GLY A 82 -6.56 -10.81 -16.44
CA GLY A 82 -5.77 -10.33 -17.57
C GLY A 82 -4.54 -9.51 -17.21
N PHE A 83 -4.08 -9.52 -15.94
CA PHE A 83 -2.89 -8.78 -15.52
C PHE A 83 -1.66 -9.10 -16.39
N ILE A 84 -1.32 -10.38 -16.50
CA ILE A 84 -0.11 -10.78 -17.26
C ILE A 84 -0.24 -10.51 -18.76
N GLU A 85 -1.43 -10.64 -19.34
CA GLU A 85 -1.70 -10.31 -20.73
C GLU A 85 -1.50 -8.82 -20.99
N ALA A 86 -1.97 -7.95 -20.09
CA ALA A 86 -1.76 -6.51 -20.18
C ALA A 86 -0.27 -6.13 -20.09
N ILE A 87 0.50 -6.79 -19.21
CA ILE A 87 1.95 -6.57 -19.09
C ILE A 87 2.69 -7.06 -20.35
N ARG A 88 2.33 -8.22 -20.89
CA ARG A 88 2.88 -8.70 -22.16
C ARG A 88 2.59 -7.75 -23.32
N LYS A 89 1.40 -7.17 -23.35
CA LYS A 89 1.05 -6.14 -24.34
C LYS A 89 1.94 -4.91 -24.21
N LEU A 90 2.13 -4.37 -23.00
CA LEU A 90 3.05 -3.26 -22.77
C LEU A 90 4.47 -3.59 -23.25
N ARG A 91 4.95 -4.81 -22.98
CA ARG A 91 6.27 -5.26 -23.45
C ARG A 91 6.36 -5.35 -24.97
N ALA A 92 5.32 -5.81 -25.64
CA ALA A 92 5.27 -5.88 -27.10
C ALA A 92 5.27 -4.49 -27.76
N GLU A 93 4.69 -3.49 -27.10
CA GLU A 93 4.65 -2.11 -27.58
C GLU A 93 5.94 -1.33 -27.29
N SER A 94 6.73 -1.73 -26.29
CA SER A 94 7.94 -1.02 -25.88
C SER A 94 8.97 -1.90 -25.17
N ALA A 95 10.24 -1.77 -25.59
CA ALA A 95 11.39 -2.39 -24.93
C ALA A 95 11.86 -1.64 -23.66
N LYS A 96 11.22 -0.52 -23.28
CA LYS A 96 11.57 0.24 -22.07
C LYS A 96 11.49 -0.64 -20.82
N PRO A 97 12.33 -0.42 -19.80
CA PRO A 97 12.14 -1.02 -18.49
C PRO A 97 10.71 -0.79 -17.99
N ILE A 98 10.15 -1.75 -17.25
CA ILE A 98 8.86 -1.58 -16.57
C ILE A 98 9.12 -1.50 -15.07
N ALA A 99 8.65 -0.43 -14.42
CA ALA A 99 8.72 -0.26 -12.97
C ALA A 99 7.32 -0.34 -12.37
N PHE A 100 7.08 -1.37 -11.56
CA PHE A 100 5.82 -1.55 -10.83
C PHE A 100 5.88 -0.82 -9.49
N TYR A 101 4.82 -0.11 -9.14
CA TYR A 101 4.73 0.50 -7.81
C TYR A 101 3.35 0.29 -7.17
N CYS A 102 3.35 0.40 -5.83
CA CYS A 102 2.12 0.46 -5.04
C CYS A 102 2.16 1.60 -4.02
N ASN A 103 1.62 1.41 -2.82
CA ASN A 103 1.47 2.51 -1.85
C ASN A 103 2.80 3.00 -1.26
N GLY A 104 3.74 2.11 -0.98
CA GLY A 104 5.01 2.44 -0.34
C GLY A 104 5.67 1.23 0.32
N ARG A 105 6.62 1.49 1.19
CA ARG A 105 7.63 0.57 1.73
C ARG A 105 7.12 -0.80 2.18
N THR A 106 5.98 -0.86 2.85
CA THR A 106 5.42 -2.10 3.40
C THR A 106 4.47 -2.83 2.45
N CYS A 107 4.27 -2.30 1.24
CA CYS A 107 3.38 -2.90 0.25
C CYS A 107 4.16 -3.84 -0.69
N GLU A 108 3.85 -5.12 -0.65
CA GLU A 108 4.52 -6.14 -1.44
C GLU A 108 4.03 -6.24 -2.89
N LYS A 109 2.90 -5.63 -3.23
CA LYS A 109 2.27 -5.79 -4.56
C LYS A 109 3.19 -5.42 -5.73
N SER A 110 4.09 -4.44 -5.57
CA SER A 110 5.06 -4.09 -6.62
C SER A 110 6.05 -5.22 -6.90
N TYR A 111 6.47 -5.93 -5.86
CA TYR A 111 7.34 -7.10 -5.98
C TYR A 111 6.60 -8.31 -6.54
N GLN A 112 5.38 -8.56 -6.06
CA GLN A 112 4.53 -9.65 -6.54
C GLN A 112 4.24 -9.49 -8.04
N ALA A 113 3.89 -8.28 -8.46
CA ALA A 113 3.65 -7.93 -9.86
C ALA A 113 4.90 -8.13 -10.73
N ALA A 114 6.07 -7.68 -10.26
CA ALA A 114 7.32 -7.88 -10.98
C ALA A 114 7.69 -9.36 -11.09
N MET A 115 7.50 -10.14 -10.02
CA MET A 115 7.73 -11.58 -10.03
C MET A 115 6.77 -12.31 -10.99
N GLU A 116 5.47 -11.96 -10.97
CA GLU A 116 4.50 -12.54 -11.90
C GLU A 116 4.84 -12.19 -13.36
N ALA A 117 5.26 -10.95 -13.62
CA ALA A 117 5.73 -10.55 -14.96
C ALA A 117 6.93 -11.38 -15.41
N GLN A 118 7.95 -11.58 -14.55
CA GLN A 118 9.11 -12.44 -14.84
C GLN A 118 8.70 -13.88 -15.14
N ASN A 119 7.84 -14.45 -14.30
CA ASN A 119 7.31 -15.81 -14.50
C ASN A 119 6.50 -15.92 -15.81
N GLY A 120 5.85 -14.83 -16.20
CA GLY A 120 5.13 -14.71 -17.47
C GLY A 120 6.03 -14.46 -18.69
N GLY A 121 7.36 -14.47 -18.54
CA GLY A 121 8.33 -14.28 -19.63
C GLY A 121 8.58 -12.80 -19.98
N VAL A 122 8.21 -11.87 -19.12
CA VAL A 122 8.49 -10.43 -19.30
C VAL A 122 9.72 -10.06 -18.47
N ASP A 123 10.82 -9.76 -19.12
CA ASP A 123 12.08 -9.34 -18.52
C ASP A 123 12.18 -7.81 -18.34
N ASN A 124 13.33 -7.33 -17.83
CA ASN A 124 13.64 -5.92 -17.60
C ASN A 124 12.56 -5.20 -16.78
N VAL A 125 12.14 -5.85 -15.69
CA VAL A 125 11.12 -5.36 -14.76
C VAL A 125 11.72 -5.08 -13.39
N TYR A 126 11.14 -4.11 -12.67
CA TYR A 126 11.61 -3.59 -11.39
C TYR A 126 10.44 -3.38 -10.44
N ALA A 127 10.71 -3.47 -9.13
CA ALA A 127 9.79 -3.02 -8.09
C ALA A 127 10.24 -1.65 -7.56
N PHE A 128 9.36 -0.66 -7.62
CA PHE A 128 9.56 0.64 -6.98
C PHE A 128 8.83 0.63 -5.63
N ASP A 129 9.60 0.33 -4.59
CA ASP A 129 9.09 0.05 -3.24
C ASP A 129 8.87 1.30 -2.38
N ALA A 130 9.48 2.44 -2.71
CA ALA A 130 9.14 3.73 -2.10
C ALA A 130 7.68 4.15 -2.39
N GLY A 131 7.15 3.76 -3.56
CA GLY A 131 5.74 3.87 -3.91
C GLY A 131 5.21 5.29 -4.12
N ALA A 132 3.88 5.40 -4.19
CA ALA A 132 3.21 6.64 -4.58
C ALA A 132 3.44 7.80 -3.60
N PHE A 133 3.49 7.53 -2.29
CA PHE A 133 3.60 8.61 -1.31
C PHE A 133 4.97 9.26 -1.28
N GLU A 134 6.06 8.47 -1.20
CA GLU A 134 7.41 9.02 -1.19
C GLU A 134 7.74 9.70 -2.52
N TRP A 135 7.25 9.13 -3.64
CA TRP A 135 7.37 9.79 -4.93
C TRP A 135 6.74 11.18 -4.91
N THR A 136 5.48 11.28 -4.43
CA THR A 136 4.76 12.55 -4.41
C THR A 136 5.40 13.58 -3.46
N GLU A 137 5.93 13.13 -2.32
CA GLU A 137 6.66 14.00 -1.40
C GLU A 137 7.95 14.56 -2.02
N ALA A 138 8.68 13.73 -2.78
CA ALA A 138 9.93 14.13 -3.42
C ALA A 138 9.69 14.91 -4.72
N HIS A 139 8.69 14.53 -5.50
CA HIS A 139 8.43 15.04 -6.85
C HIS A 139 6.94 15.36 -7.05
N PRO A 140 6.41 16.38 -6.34
CA PRO A 140 5.00 16.75 -6.44
C PRO A 140 4.60 17.22 -7.84
N GLU A 141 5.54 17.75 -8.63
CA GLU A 141 5.35 18.15 -10.04
C GLU A 141 5.12 16.95 -10.97
N GLU A 142 5.54 15.77 -10.53
CA GLU A 142 5.47 14.51 -11.25
C GLU A 142 4.47 13.53 -10.61
N ALA A 143 3.51 14.06 -9.91
CA ALA A 143 2.40 13.33 -9.33
C ALA A 143 1.07 14.01 -9.65
N VAL A 144 -0.01 13.26 -9.54
CA VAL A 144 -1.39 13.72 -9.77
C VAL A 144 -2.23 13.38 -8.55
N LEU A 145 -2.89 14.36 -7.95
CA LEU A 145 -3.84 14.17 -6.84
C LEU A 145 -5.22 14.67 -7.29
N LEU A 146 -6.22 13.77 -7.31
CA LEU A 146 -7.59 14.06 -7.75
C LEU A 146 -7.64 14.83 -9.09
N GLY A 147 -6.81 14.37 -10.03
CA GLY A 147 -6.71 14.95 -11.38
C GLY A 147 -5.91 16.27 -11.46
N GLN A 148 -5.28 16.72 -10.36
CA GLN A 148 -4.49 17.96 -10.33
C GLN A 148 -2.99 17.65 -10.25
N SER A 149 -2.19 18.32 -11.07
CA SER A 149 -0.72 18.34 -11.05
C SER A 149 -0.23 19.77 -11.33
N PRO A 150 0.80 20.27 -10.65
CA PRO A 150 1.54 19.64 -9.54
C PRO A 150 0.68 19.41 -8.31
N VAL A 151 1.09 18.45 -7.48
CA VAL A 151 0.40 18.14 -6.22
C VAL A 151 0.73 19.20 -5.17
N ASP A 152 -0.29 19.80 -4.59
CA ASP A 152 -0.15 20.60 -3.38
C ASP A 152 0.06 19.66 -2.17
N LYS A 153 1.29 19.60 -1.66
CA LYS A 153 1.66 18.72 -0.54
C LYS A 153 0.87 18.99 0.74
N THR A 154 0.32 20.18 0.91
CA THR A 154 -0.51 20.51 2.08
C THR A 154 -1.83 19.73 2.08
N LYS A 155 -2.26 19.22 0.93
CA LYS A 155 -3.45 18.38 0.77
C LYS A 155 -3.19 16.90 1.01
N LEU A 156 -1.93 16.49 1.16
CA LEU A 156 -1.61 15.10 1.46
C LEU A 156 -2.09 14.74 2.88
N ILE A 157 -2.74 13.59 2.98
CA ILE A 157 -3.29 13.11 4.24
C ILE A 157 -2.21 12.38 5.02
N SER A 158 -1.73 13.01 6.09
CA SER A 158 -0.76 12.41 7.00
C SER A 158 -1.36 11.23 7.79
N SER A 159 -0.51 10.33 8.28
CA SER A 159 -0.94 9.24 9.18
C SER A 159 -1.64 9.76 10.44
N LYS A 160 -1.22 10.93 10.96
CA LYS A 160 -1.87 11.59 12.10
C LYS A 160 -3.30 12.03 11.74
N LYS A 161 -3.51 12.59 10.56
CA LYS A 161 -4.83 13.01 10.08
C LYS A 161 -5.74 11.81 9.85
N LEU A 162 -5.22 10.74 9.26
CA LEU A 162 -5.98 9.48 9.11
C LEU A 162 -6.36 8.89 10.49
N ALA A 163 -5.42 8.84 11.43
CA ALA A 163 -5.67 8.31 12.76
C ALA A 163 -6.74 9.10 13.52
N ALA A 164 -6.83 10.42 13.32
CA ALA A 164 -7.87 11.26 13.93
C ALA A 164 -9.29 10.92 13.46
N HIS A 165 -9.42 10.28 12.30
CA HIS A 165 -10.68 9.81 11.73
C HIS A 165 -10.83 8.29 11.79
N SER A 166 -9.97 7.59 12.52
CA SER A 166 -10.00 6.12 12.64
C SER A 166 -10.44 5.73 14.05
N LEU A 167 -11.42 4.85 14.13
CA LEU A 167 -11.95 4.31 15.38
C LEU A 167 -11.63 2.82 15.48
N SER A 168 -11.34 2.32 16.67
CA SER A 168 -11.33 0.88 16.90
C SER A 168 -12.70 0.26 16.54
N PRO A 169 -12.79 -1.03 16.19
CA PRO A 169 -14.07 -1.67 15.87
C PRO A 169 -15.14 -1.46 16.97
N LYS A 170 -14.74 -1.54 18.23
CA LYS A 170 -15.64 -1.34 19.37
C LYS A 170 -16.13 0.11 19.54
N GLU A 171 -15.27 1.08 19.29
CA GLU A 171 -15.65 2.50 19.30
C GLU A 171 -16.50 2.87 18.10
N PHE A 172 -16.22 2.29 16.94
CA PHE A 172 -17.00 2.46 15.72
C PHE A 172 -18.43 1.95 15.92
N GLU A 173 -18.60 0.74 16.42
CA GLU A 173 -19.90 0.14 16.75
C GLU A 173 -20.71 1.00 17.73
N ARG A 174 -20.10 1.51 18.81
CA ARG A 174 -20.79 2.36 19.79
C ARG A 174 -21.27 3.70 19.24
N ARG A 175 -20.73 4.13 18.08
CA ARG A 175 -21.15 5.38 17.42
C ARG A 175 -22.32 5.19 16.48
N ILE A 176 -22.75 3.96 16.21
CA ILE A 176 -23.89 3.69 15.34
C ILE A 176 -25.16 4.08 16.07
N ASP A 177 -25.82 5.13 15.59
CA ASP A 177 -27.08 5.64 16.15
C ASP A 177 -27.94 6.32 15.04
N LYS A 178 -29.03 6.97 15.44
CA LYS A 178 -29.94 7.70 14.54
C LYS A 178 -29.29 8.90 13.82
N ASP A 179 -28.21 9.44 14.37
CA ASP A 179 -27.50 10.61 13.87
C ASP A 179 -26.26 10.22 13.03
N THR A 180 -26.18 8.94 12.67
CA THR A 180 -25.12 8.41 11.81
C THR A 180 -25.67 7.82 10.51
N LEU A 181 -24.82 7.77 9.49
CA LEU A 181 -25.03 7.01 8.26
C LEU A 181 -23.89 5.98 8.14
N LEU A 182 -24.24 4.72 8.22
CA LEU A 182 -23.30 3.62 8.14
C LEU A 182 -23.17 3.12 6.72
N ILE A 183 -21.94 3.16 6.19
CA ILE A 183 -21.64 2.84 4.80
C ILE A 183 -20.57 1.76 4.72
N ASP A 184 -20.92 0.67 4.06
CA ASP A 184 -20.03 -0.42 3.69
C ASP A 184 -19.52 -0.19 2.27
N VAL A 185 -18.22 0.03 2.11
CA VAL A 185 -17.60 0.23 0.80
C VAL A 185 -16.76 -0.99 0.37
N GLN A 186 -17.00 -2.16 0.94
CA GLN A 186 -16.37 -3.39 0.50
C GLN A 186 -16.74 -3.69 -0.96
N ASP A 187 -15.79 -4.23 -1.70
CA ASP A 187 -16.07 -4.79 -3.01
C ASP A 187 -17.04 -5.99 -2.88
N THR A 188 -17.96 -6.14 -3.83
CA THR A 188 -18.94 -7.23 -3.85
C THR A 188 -18.30 -8.62 -3.77
N PHE A 189 -17.08 -8.79 -4.28
CA PHE A 189 -16.29 -10.01 -4.14
C PHE A 189 -15.68 -10.20 -2.74
N GLN A 190 -15.55 -9.14 -1.96
CA GLN A 190 -15.04 -9.15 -0.58
C GLN A 190 -16.16 -9.31 0.45
N GLN A 191 -17.39 -9.03 0.04
CA GLN A 191 -18.60 -9.29 0.82
C GLN A 191 -18.91 -10.80 0.76
N GLU A 192 -18.15 -11.64 1.47
CA GLU A 192 -18.41 -13.08 1.59
C GLU A 192 -19.81 -13.39 2.20
N GLY A 193 -20.84 -12.69 1.74
CA GLY A 193 -22.25 -12.92 2.07
C GLY A 193 -22.69 -12.44 3.45
N ILE A 194 -21.83 -11.80 4.25
CA ILE A 194 -22.18 -11.35 5.59
C ILE A 194 -21.98 -9.84 5.72
N SER A 195 -23.09 -9.11 5.71
CA SER A 195 -23.16 -7.71 6.13
C SER A 195 -22.95 -7.63 7.65
N LEU A 196 -22.03 -6.79 8.14
CA LEU A 196 -21.75 -6.69 9.57
C LEU A 196 -22.93 -6.14 10.38
N PHE A 197 -23.70 -5.23 9.78
CA PHE A 197 -24.76 -4.47 10.46
C PHE A 197 -26.04 -4.49 9.62
N HIS A 198 -26.58 -5.67 9.37
CA HIS A 198 -27.61 -6.03 8.39
C HIS A 198 -28.81 -5.06 8.19
N VAL A 199 -29.20 -4.34 9.23
CA VAL A 199 -30.40 -3.48 9.18
C VAL A 199 -30.07 -1.99 9.09
N GLN A 200 -28.83 -1.60 9.33
CA GLN A 200 -28.45 -0.20 9.52
C GLN A 200 -27.45 0.30 8.49
N GLN A 201 -26.88 -0.57 7.65
CA GLN A 201 -25.84 -0.18 6.70
C GLN A 201 -26.37 -0.06 5.27
N GLU A 202 -25.74 0.85 4.53
CA GLU A 202 -25.87 0.96 3.09
C GLU A 202 -24.60 0.38 2.45
N SER A 203 -24.76 -0.63 1.59
CA SER A 203 -23.65 -1.18 0.81
C SER A 203 -23.50 -0.38 -0.48
N VAL A 204 -22.36 0.28 -0.62
CA VAL A 204 -22.09 1.23 -1.71
C VAL A 204 -20.72 0.92 -2.31
N PRO A 205 -20.61 0.75 -3.63
CA PRO A 205 -19.30 0.57 -4.23
C PRO A 205 -18.38 1.77 -3.92
N LEU A 206 -17.09 1.53 -3.78
CA LEU A 206 -16.09 2.58 -3.58
C LEU A 206 -15.94 3.39 -4.87
N ASP A 207 -16.90 4.25 -5.09
CA ASP A 207 -17.02 5.16 -6.24
C ASP A 207 -17.54 6.51 -5.80
N ASN A 208 -16.90 7.58 -6.25
CA ASN A 208 -17.24 8.94 -5.80
C ASN A 208 -18.67 9.36 -6.16
N LYS A 209 -19.21 8.90 -7.31
CA LYS A 209 -20.58 9.23 -7.72
C LYS A 209 -21.60 8.49 -6.84
N ALA A 210 -21.36 7.21 -6.57
CA ALA A 210 -22.22 6.42 -5.70
C ALA A 210 -22.26 6.99 -4.27
N LEU A 211 -21.10 7.39 -3.75
CA LEU A 211 -20.97 7.98 -2.41
C LEU A 211 -21.54 9.39 -2.28
N GLN A 212 -21.63 10.16 -3.38
CA GLN A 212 -22.09 11.55 -3.35
C GLN A 212 -23.50 11.71 -2.77
N LYS A 213 -24.40 10.78 -3.04
CA LYS A 213 -25.76 10.75 -2.47
C LYS A 213 -25.72 10.80 -0.94
N TYR A 214 -24.91 9.93 -0.34
CA TYR A 214 -24.81 9.77 1.13
C TYR A 214 -24.05 10.95 1.75
N ILE A 215 -23.06 11.49 1.06
CA ILE A 215 -22.37 12.72 1.48
C ILE A 215 -23.35 13.89 1.53
N ASN A 216 -24.18 14.06 0.52
CA ASN A 216 -25.19 15.11 0.48
C ASN A 216 -26.24 14.91 1.58
N GLN A 217 -26.69 13.67 1.80
CA GLN A 217 -27.60 13.32 2.89
C GLN A 217 -27.00 13.65 4.26
N ALA A 218 -25.76 13.24 4.51
CA ALA A 218 -25.07 13.52 5.77
C ALA A 218 -24.98 15.02 6.05
N LYS A 219 -24.62 15.82 5.03
CA LYS A 219 -24.56 17.28 5.14
C LYS A 219 -25.93 17.90 5.42
N ALA A 220 -26.96 17.51 4.66
CA ALA A 220 -28.30 18.06 4.79
C ALA A 220 -28.95 17.73 6.15
N GLN A 221 -28.66 16.56 6.71
CA GLN A 221 -29.21 16.07 7.96
C GLN A 221 -28.27 16.24 9.16
N ASN A 222 -27.10 16.86 8.96
CA ASN A 222 -26.03 16.99 9.96
C ASN A 222 -25.64 15.67 10.63
N LYS A 223 -25.55 14.59 9.82
CA LYS A 223 -25.19 13.25 10.27
C LYS A 223 -23.70 12.97 10.10
N THR A 224 -23.19 12.12 10.97
CA THR A 224 -21.83 11.58 10.87
C THR A 224 -21.78 10.40 9.90
N LEU A 225 -20.83 10.38 8.98
CA LEU A 225 -20.56 9.22 8.15
C LEU A 225 -19.68 8.21 8.93
N LEU A 226 -20.15 6.99 9.07
CA LEU A 226 -19.37 5.85 9.56
C LEU A 226 -19.10 4.93 8.38
N ILE A 227 -17.84 4.79 7.99
CA ILE A 227 -17.48 4.11 6.74
C ILE A 227 -16.47 3.02 7.02
N TYR A 228 -16.66 1.84 6.43
CA TYR A 228 -15.70 0.76 6.52
C TYR A 228 -15.55 -0.01 5.20
N ASP A 229 -14.38 -0.58 5.00
CA ASP A 229 -14.05 -1.53 3.95
C ASP A 229 -13.65 -2.88 4.56
N ALA A 230 -13.12 -3.79 3.75
CA ALA A 230 -12.71 -5.11 4.23
C ALA A 230 -11.54 -5.07 5.24
N THR A 231 -10.57 -4.16 5.08
CA THR A 231 -9.29 -4.17 5.82
C THR A 231 -8.85 -2.82 6.36
N GLY A 232 -9.61 -1.74 6.16
CA GLY A 232 -9.26 -0.38 6.54
C GLY A 232 -8.26 0.31 5.59
N ASN A 233 -7.92 -0.31 4.46
CA ASN A 233 -6.91 0.21 3.54
C ASN A 233 -7.49 1.13 2.46
N GLN A 234 -8.70 0.86 1.96
CA GLN A 234 -9.32 1.62 0.88
C GLN A 234 -9.92 2.94 1.38
N VAL A 235 -10.45 2.96 2.59
CA VAL A 235 -11.03 4.15 3.22
C VAL A 235 -10.02 5.30 3.37
N ARG A 236 -8.72 5.01 3.45
CA ARG A 236 -7.65 6.01 3.43
C ARG A 236 -7.70 6.88 2.16
N TRP A 237 -8.02 6.28 1.03
CA TRP A 237 -8.12 6.98 -0.25
C TRP A 237 -9.42 7.76 -0.36
N LEU A 238 -10.50 7.23 0.21
CA LEU A 238 -11.77 7.93 0.30
C LEU A 238 -11.66 9.22 1.12
N GLN A 239 -10.77 9.28 2.10
CA GLN A 239 -10.56 10.47 2.91
C GLN A 239 -10.23 11.70 2.07
N TYR A 240 -9.43 11.56 1.00
CA TYR A 240 -9.14 12.66 0.08
C TYR A 240 -10.39 13.24 -0.55
N TYR A 241 -11.33 12.39 -0.93
CA TYR A 241 -12.60 12.83 -1.51
C TYR A 241 -13.50 13.52 -0.47
N LEU A 242 -13.62 12.93 0.73
CA LEU A 242 -14.41 13.51 1.83
C LEU A 242 -13.90 14.89 2.24
N GLU A 243 -12.58 15.06 2.34
CA GLU A 243 -11.93 16.35 2.61
C GLU A 243 -12.18 17.36 1.49
N GLY A 244 -12.04 16.94 0.24
CA GLY A 244 -12.36 17.76 -0.93
C GLY A 244 -13.81 18.21 -0.96
N GLN A 245 -14.71 17.35 -0.50
CA GLN A 245 -16.14 17.66 -0.35
C GLN A 245 -16.46 18.45 0.94
N LYS A 246 -15.49 18.77 1.79
CA LYS A 246 -15.66 19.48 3.06
C LYS A 246 -16.67 18.78 3.99
N VAL A 247 -16.59 17.46 4.11
CA VAL A 247 -17.39 16.68 5.05
C VAL A 247 -16.86 16.94 6.46
N SER A 248 -17.72 17.44 7.35
CA SER A 248 -17.30 17.88 8.69
C SER A 248 -17.18 16.73 9.70
N SER A 249 -17.95 15.65 9.55
CA SER A 249 -17.98 14.54 10.49
C SER A 249 -18.00 13.22 9.77
N TYR A 250 -16.90 12.47 9.90
CA TYR A 250 -16.77 11.11 9.36
C TYR A 250 -15.73 10.33 10.13
N TYR A 251 -15.91 9.03 10.22
CA TYR A 251 -14.95 8.11 10.83
C TYR A 251 -14.87 6.81 10.05
N PHE A 252 -13.70 6.20 10.10
CA PHE A 252 -13.40 4.90 9.52
C PHE A 252 -13.20 3.84 10.59
N MET A 253 -13.56 2.60 10.29
CA MET A 253 -13.25 1.45 11.15
C MET A 253 -11.81 1.02 10.92
N GLN A 254 -10.98 1.11 11.94
CA GLN A 254 -9.59 0.65 11.90
C GLN A 254 -9.53 -0.85 11.63
N GLY A 255 -8.78 -1.24 10.58
CA GLY A 255 -8.66 -2.63 10.16
C GLY A 255 -9.92 -3.21 9.49
N GLY A 256 -10.95 -2.38 9.27
CA GLY A 256 -12.16 -2.72 8.52
C GLY A 256 -12.95 -3.90 9.08
N ALA A 257 -13.76 -4.52 8.23
CA ALA A 257 -14.59 -5.68 8.57
C ALA A 257 -13.78 -6.82 9.20
N LYS A 258 -12.57 -7.07 8.70
CA LYS A 258 -11.67 -8.12 9.23
C LYS A 258 -11.34 -7.91 10.70
N ALA A 259 -11.07 -6.68 11.12
CA ALA A 259 -10.78 -6.38 12.52
C ALA A 259 -12.01 -6.51 13.40
N TYR A 260 -13.19 -6.14 12.88
CA TYR A 260 -14.45 -6.31 13.59
C TYR A 260 -14.77 -7.81 13.83
N TYR A 261 -14.64 -8.67 12.81
CA TYR A 261 -14.81 -10.11 12.98
C TYR A 261 -13.84 -10.69 14.02
N LYS A 262 -12.58 -10.27 13.97
CA LYS A 262 -11.59 -10.72 14.96
C LYS A 262 -11.99 -10.32 16.38
N MET A 263 -12.50 -9.13 16.57
CA MET A 263 -13.02 -8.65 17.86
C MET A 263 -14.20 -9.52 18.31
N MET A 264 -15.21 -9.72 17.48
CA MET A 264 -16.39 -10.54 17.81
C MET A 264 -16.00 -11.99 18.18
N MET A 265 -15.12 -12.61 17.41
CA MET A 265 -14.66 -13.97 17.70
C MET A 265 -13.91 -14.04 19.05
N SER A 266 -13.14 -13.01 19.40
CA SER A 266 -12.49 -12.98 20.71
C SER A 266 -13.47 -12.82 21.88
N GLU A 267 -14.57 -12.09 21.69
CA GLU A 267 -15.61 -11.91 22.72
C GLU A 267 -16.48 -13.17 22.91
N ILE A 268 -16.62 -14.02 21.87
CA ILE A 268 -17.37 -15.30 21.96
C ILE A 268 -16.54 -16.38 22.66
N LEU A 269 -15.21 -16.32 22.58
CA LEU A 269 -14.31 -17.33 23.13
C LEU A 269 -13.90 -17.05 24.60
N HIS A 270 -14.33 -15.94 25.18
CA HIS A 270 -14.11 -15.55 26.57
C HIS A 270 -15.43 -15.38 27.32
#